data_41ff2546dd2ff6006df469026fd808c5
#
_entry.id   41ff2546dd2ff6006df469026fd808c5
#
_cell.length_a   1.000
_cell.length_b   1.000
_cell.length_c   1.000
_cell.angle_alpha   90.00
_cell.angle_beta   90.00
_cell.angle_gamma   90.00
#
_symmetry.space_group_name_H-M   'P 1'
#
loop_
_entity.id
_entity.type
_entity.pdbx_description
1 polymer ?
#
loop_
_entity_poly.entity_id
_entity_poly.type
_entity_poly.pdbx_seq_one_letter_code
_entity_poly.pdbx_strand_id
1 'polypeptide(L)'
;MPFSLLFRLPFMAGGEPIWISLLILSSLFDWGNALFIQKHHGTKWAKIGVVVTVVFNLCLLATFKYDVFLVNQVNSLLGTSFTAPGYALPIGISFYTFHTISYVVDVYMGDIKAQKSFPNFLMYVSLYSSLVAGPIIRYAHVEKEIYGRKENLKDFSLGLSRFCIGLFKKVIIANVAAEIVKKYMGDNSHPLSMTDLSALSSLGAWVGLIMFAIQIYFDFSGYSDMAIGLGRMFGFHFRENFEYPYISKSISEFWRRWHISLGSIFRDYVYIPLGGNKKHVYFNLLVVWFLTGMWHGPSWNFIFWGLYFFIFIALEKAFLLKLLEKIPAFFSHIYALAIIIPGWVIFYFTDTDMLIAYIKKLFSFSAGPEGNTEVYSTLTTHLFWLILTIILCMPVWSADPILRSTGLEQFIVQSKSCQ
;
A
#
# COMPACT_ATOMS: atom_id res chain seq x y z
N MET A 1 13.32 3.67 -27.89
CA MET A 1 12.81 4.27 -26.66
C MET A 1 11.50 5.03 -26.76
N PRO A 2 11.16 5.79 -27.79
CA PRO A 2 9.79 6.36 -27.93
C PRO A 2 8.69 5.32 -28.10
N PHE A 3 9.01 4.12 -28.58
CA PHE A 3 8.05 3.04 -28.85
C PHE A 3 7.24 2.61 -27.61
N SER A 4 7.83 2.59 -26.42
CA SER A 4 7.11 2.17 -25.21
C SER A 4 6.08 3.19 -24.72
N LEU A 5 6.28 4.48 -24.97
CA LEU A 5 5.31 5.54 -24.66
C LEU A 5 4.11 5.50 -25.62
N LEU A 6 4.34 5.21 -26.89
CA LEU A 6 3.30 5.11 -27.93
C LEU A 6 2.24 4.04 -27.64
N PHE A 7 2.61 2.96 -26.93
CA PHE A 7 1.66 1.90 -26.54
C PHE A 7 1.02 2.13 -25.17
N ARG A 8 1.68 2.86 -24.26
CA ARG A 8 1.20 3.06 -22.89
C ARG A 8 0.12 4.12 -22.77
N LEU A 9 0.31 5.26 -23.42
CA LEU A 9 -0.66 6.36 -23.40
C LEU A 9 -2.00 5.96 -24.05
N PRO A 10 -2.07 5.28 -25.22
CA PRO A 10 -3.31 4.79 -25.78
C PRO A 10 -4.02 3.73 -24.93
N PHE A 11 -3.26 2.84 -24.25
CA PHE A 11 -3.86 1.87 -23.33
C PHE A 11 -4.54 2.53 -22.12
N MET A 12 -3.93 3.59 -21.58
CA MET A 12 -4.54 4.40 -20.53
C MET A 12 -5.69 5.26 -21.06
N ALA A 13 -5.60 5.76 -22.31
CA ALA A 13 -6.65 6.54 -22.97
C ALA A 13 -7.91 5.71 -23.27
N GLY A 14 -7.76 4.40 -23.46
CA GLY A 14 -8.89 3.49 -23.67
C GLY A 14 -9.82 3.37 -22.46
N GLY A 15 -9.29 3.61 -21.24
CA GLY A 15 -10.09 3.59 -20.01
C GLY A 15 -10.58 4.98 -19.58
N GLU A 16 -9.72 6.00 -19.65
CA GLU A 16 -10.01 7.35 -19.15
C GLU A 16 -9.29 8.45 -19.94
N PRO A 17 -9.75 8.80 -21.16
CA PRO A 17 -9.01 9.70 -22.06
C PRO A 17 -8.79 11.12 -21.50
N ILE A 18 -9.70 11.62 -20.66
CA ILE A 18 -9.62 12.98 -20.09
C ILE A 18 -8.50 13.03 -19.03
N TRP A 19 -8.36 12.03 -18.20
CA TRP A 19 -7.42 12.03 -17.06
C TRP A 19 -5.96 11.81 -17.46
N ILE A 20 -5.70 11.31 -18.67
CA ILE A 20 -4.36 11.28 -19.26
C ILE A 20 -3.78 12.68 -19.42
N SER A 21 -4.60 13.66 -19.79
CA SER A 21 -4.15 15.03 -19.91
C SER A 21 -3.69 15.59 -18.57
N LEU A 22 -4.39 15.25 -17.47
CA LEU A 22 -3.99 15.63 -16.11
C LEU A 22 -2.64 15.02 -15.72
N LEU A 23 -2.42 13.74 -16.00
CA LEU A 23 -1.14 13.07 -15.75
C LEU A 23 0.00 13.72 -16.53
N ILE A 24 -0.21 14.04 -17.82
CA ILE A 24 0.81 14.69 -18.66
C ILE A 24 1.11 16.10 -18.15
N LEU A 25 0.08 16.90 -17.85
CA LEU A 25 0.24 18.29 -17.41
C LEU A 25 0.90 18.37 -16.01
N SER A 26 0.46 17.53 -15.07
CA SER A 26 1.11 17.47 -13.74
C SER A 26 2.56 16.98 -13.82
N SER A 27 2.83 15.98 -14.65
CA SER A 27 4.20 15.52 -14.90
C SER A 27 5.07 16.59 -15.55
N LEU A 28 4.53 17.36 -16.50
CA LEU A 28 5.26 18.45 -17.14
C LEU A 28 5.60 19.57 -16.14
N PHE A 29 4.65 19.90 -15.26
CA PHE A 29 4.87 20.87 -14.19
C PHE A 29 5.99 20.41 -13.24
N ASP A 30 5.92 19.18 -12.70
CA ASP A 30 6.91 18.66 -11.75
C ASP A 30 8.28 18.46 -12.40
N TRP A 31 8.34 18.04 -13.67
CA TRP A 31 9.57 17.96 -14.44
C TRP A 31 10.24 19.33 -14.60
N GLY A 32 9.49 20.33 -15.03
CA GLY A 32 9.98 21.71 -15.18
C GLY A 32 10.47 22.28 -13.86
N ASN A 33 9.71 22.04 -12.77
CA ASN A 33 10.08 22.49 -11.43
C ASN A 33 11.33 21.77 -10.90
N ALA A 34 11.53 20.47 -11.19
CA ALA A 34 12.76 19.77 -10.84
C ALA A 34 13.99 20.36 -11.52
N LEU A 35 13.88 20.76 -12.80
CA LEU A 35 14.97 21.46 -13.52
C LEU A 35 15.26 22.83 -12.87
N PHE A 36 14.21 23.56 -12.48
CA PHE A 36 14.35 24.83 -11.75
C PHE A 36 15.07 24.61 -10.41
N ILE A 37 14.67 23.61 -9.62
CA ILE A 37 15.27 23.26 -8.33
C ILE A 37 16.74 22.93 -8.50
N GLN A 38 17.10 22.09 -9.49
CA GLN A 38 18.49 21.75 -9.77
C GLN A 38 19.33 22.97 -10.14
N LYS A 39 18.79 23.90 -10.96
CA LYS A 39 19.49 25.13 -11.33
C LYS A 39 19.76 26.05 -10.14
N HIS A 40 18.85 26.04 -9.13
CA HIS A 40 18.93 26.91 -7.96
C HIS A 40 19.33 26.13 -6.69
N HIS A 41 19.99 24.97 -6.85
CA HIS A 41 20.37 24.11 -5.74
C HIS A 41 21.16 24.87 -4.66
N GLY A 42 20.88 24.59 -3.39
CA GLY A 42 21.48 25.26 -2.25
C GLY A 42 20.90 26.65 -1.93
N THR A 43 19.95 27.18 -2.70
CA THR A 43 19.29 28.45 -2.47
C THR A 43 17.89 28.31 -1.87
N LYS A 44 17.33 29.39 -1.31
CA LYS A 44 15.94 29.43 -0.86
C LYS A 44 14.93 29.18 -2.00
N TRP A 45 15.29 29.46 -3.24
CA TRP A 45 14.44 29.22 -4.41
C TRP A 45 14.21 27.73 -4.67
N ALA A 46 15.24 26.90 -4.46
CA ALA A 46 15.08 25.45 -4.57
C ALA A 46 14.10 24.92 -3.50
N LYS A 47 14.15 25.43 -2.25
CA LYS A 47 13.19 25.09 -1.21
C LYS A 47 11.77 25.51 -1.56
N ILE A 48 11.59 26.72 -2.11
CA ILE A 48 10.28 27.20 -2.60
C ILE A 48 9.76 26.26 -3.69
N GLY A 49 10.62 25.83 -4.63
CA GLY A 49 10.25 24.86 -5.66
C GLY A 49 9.70 23.56 -5.08
N VAL A 50 10.34 22.98 -4.05
CA VAL A 50 9.82 21.77 -3.37
C VAL A 50 8.43 22.04 -2.78
N VAL A 51 8.26 23.16 -2.05
CA VAL A 51 6.97 23.51 -1.44
C VAL A 51 5.88 23.65 -2.52
N VAL A 52 6.20 24.28 -3.63
CA VAL A 52 5.28 24.46 -4.76
C VAL A 52 4.85 23.12 -5.35
N THR A 53 5.79 22.18 -5.60
CA THR A 53 5.44 20.81 -6.04
C THR A 53 4.54 20.10 -5.04
N VAL A 54 4.89 20.12 -3.74
CA VAL A 54 4.11 19.43 -2.72
C VAL A 54 2.70 20.01 -2.62
N VAL A 55 2.57 21.34 -2.55
CA VAL A 55 1.27 22.01 -2.49
C VAL A 55 0.44 21.72 -3.74
N PHE A 56 1.02 21.84 -4.93
CA PHE A 56 0.34 21.54 -6.19
C PHE A 56 -0.22 20.12 -6.22
N ASN A 57 0.61 19.12 -5.93
CA ASN A 57 0.18 17.72 -5.93
C ASN A 57 -0.83 17.39 -4.84
N LEU A 58 -0.71 18.00 -3.64
CA LEU A 58 -1.70 17.84 -2.58
C LEU A 58 -3.03 18.53 -2.93
N CYS A 59 -3.01 19.67 -3.62
CA CYS A 59 -4.23 20.32 -4.15
C CYS A 59 -4.92 19.43 -5.19
N LEU A 60 -4.17 18.78 -6.09
CA LEU A 60 -4.75 17.81 -7.03
C LEU A 60 -5.41 16.64 -6.28
N LEU A 61 -4.76 16.07 -5.29
CA LEU A 61 -5.36 15.02 -4.46
C LEU A 61 -6.59 15.51 -3.70
N ALA A 62 -6.54 16.72 -3.14
CA ALA A 62 -7.68 17.33 -2.45
C ALA A 62 -8.89 17.49 -3.37
N THR A 63 -8.64 17.92 -4.60
CA THR A 63 -9.71 18.16 -5.61
C THR A 63 -10.32 16.85 -6.12
N PHE A 64 -9.50 15.81 -6.42
CA PHE A 64 -10.03 14.62 -7.09
C PHE A 64 -10.30 13.45 -6.16
N LYS A 65 -9.67 13.41 -4.99
CA LYS A 65 -9.84 12.29 -4.06
C LYS A 65 -10.64 12.66 -2.82
N TYR A 66 -10.56 13.92 -2.37
CA TYR A 66 -11.11 14.33 -1.07
C TYR A 66 -12.22 15.38 -1.17
N ASP A 67 -12.64 15.83 -2.35
CA ASP A 67 -13.64 16.89 -2.54
C ASP A 67 -14.94 16.61 -1.78
N VAL A 68 -15.56 15.45 -2.01
CA VAL A 68 -16.81 15.04 -1.34
C VAL A 68 -16.62 14.96 0.19
N PHE A 69 -15.52 14.35 0.64
CA PHE A 69 -15.24 14.23 2.06
C PHE A 69 -15.05 15.58 2.73
N LEU A 70 -14.26 16.48 2.13
CA LEU A 70 -13.97 17.80 2.67
C LEU A 70 -15.23 18.68 2.70
N VAL A 71 -16.01 18.68 1.61
CA VAL A 71 -17.28 19.44 1.55
C VAL A 71 -18.26 18.93 2.60
N ASN A 72 -18.38 17.63 2.79
CA ASN A 72 -19.24 17.07 3.83
C ASN A 72 -18.79 17.47 5.24
N GLN A 73 -17.46 17.50 5.51
CA GLN A 73 -16.95 17.98 6.80
C GLN A 73 -17.27 19.47 7.02
N VAL A 74 -17.09 20.32 6.00
CA VAL A 74 -17.43 21.74 6.07
C VAL A 74 -18.92 21.94 6.31
N ASN A 75 -19.77 21.22 5.58
CA ASN A 75 -21.22 21.27 5.75
C ASN A 75 -21.64 20.89 7.17
N SER A 76 -21.05 19.80 7.70
CA SER A 76 -21.34 19.34 9.08
C SER A 76 -20.89 20.35 10.14
N LEU A 77 -19.75 21.00 9.95
CA LEU A 77 -19.19 21.94 10.92
C LEU A 77 -19.90 23.30 10.91
N LEU A 78 -20.27 23.79 9.71
CA LEU A 78 -20.83 25.14 9.51
C LEU A 78 -22.35 25.14 9.33
N GLY A 79 -23.01 23.98 9.32
CA GLY A 79 -24.45 23.88 9.04
C GLY A 79 -24.83 24.32 7.62
N THR A 80 -23.91 24.20 6.66
CA THR A 80 -24.11 24.57 5.26
C THR A 80 -24.51 23.37 4.41
N SER A 81 -24.95 23.61 3.17
CA SER A 81 -25.36 22.59 2.21
C SER A 81 -24.64 22.74 0.86
N PHE A 82 -23.34 22.98 0.87
CA PHE A 82 -22.56 23.03 -0.35
C PHE A 82 -22.57 21.69 -1.06
N THR A 83 -22.74 21.72 -2.38
CA THR A 83 -22.65 20.51 -3.21
C THR A 83 -21.20 20.29 -3.63
N ALA A 84 -20.66 19.10 -3.32
CA ALA A 84 -19.34 18.70 -3.82
C ALA A 84 -19.41 18.47 -5.34
N PRO A 85 -18.37 18.80 -6.11
CA PRO A 85 -18.32 18.51 -7.53
C PRO A 85 -18.41 17.04 -7.88
N GLY A 86 -17.90 16.14 -7.00
CA GLY A 86 -17.97 14.69 -7.18
C GLY A 86 -17.19 14.22 -8.41
N TYR A 87 -16.00 14.74 -8.62
CA TYR A 87 -15.14 14.33 -9.74
C TYR A 87 -14.81 12.84 -9.67
N ALA A 88 -14.82 12.18 -10.83
CA ALA A 88 -14.28 10.82 -10.92
C ALA A 88 -12.79 10.82 -10.55
N LEU A 89 -12.39 9.83 -9.74
CA LEU A 89 -11.00 9.70 -9.29
C LEU A 89 -10.09 9.26 -10.45
N PRO A 90 -9.13 10.09 -10.90
CA PRO A 90 -8.20 9.70 -11.96
C PRO A 90 -7.39 8.46 -11.58
N ILE A 91 -7.33 7.48 -12.47
CA ILE A 91 -6.59 6.23 -12.22
C ILE A 91 -5.14 6.54 -11.88
N GLY A 92 -4.68 6.00 -10.74
CA GLY A 92 -3.28 6.09 -10.31
C GLY A 92 -2.86 7.44 -9.70
N ILE A 93 -3.76 8.43 -9.54
CA ILE A 93 -3.38 9.76 -9.03
C ILE A 93 -2.59 9.70 -7.72
N SER A 94 -2.96 8.83 -6.79
CA SER A 94 -2.26 8.66 -5.52
C SER A 94 -0.84 8.10 -5.68
N PHE A 95 -0.61 7.26 -6.70
CA PHE A 95 0.70 6.65 -6.96
C PHE A 95 1.62 7.60 -7.72
N TYR A 96 1.15 8.19 -8.82
CA TYR A 96 2.00 9.09 -9.58
C TYR A 96 2.32 10.39 -8.82
N THR A 97 1.45 10.84 -7.92
CA THR A 97 1.74 11.93 -6.99
C THR A 97 2.96 11.61 -6.11
N PHE A 98 3.06 10.40 -5.57
CA PHE A 98 4.25 10.00 -4.82
C PHE A 98 5.50 9.85 -5.70
N HIS A 99 5.34 9.35 -6.94
CA HIS A 99 6.46 9.28 -7.88
C HIS A 99 7.05 10.67 -8.14
N THR A 100 6.20 11.67 -8.42
CA THR A 100 6.65 13.03 -8.75
C THR A 100 7.17 13.78 -7.54
N ILE A 101 6.48 13.70 -6.38
CA ILE A 101 6.96 14.33 -5.15
C ILE A 101 8.31 13.76 -4.73
N SER A 102 8.46 12.42 -4.70
CA SER A 102 9.73 11.80 -4.32
C SER A 102 10.86 12.18 -5.27
N TYR A 103 10.59 12.20 -6.58
CA TYR A 103 11.55 12.64 -7.57
C TYR A 103 12.05 14.08 -7.36
N VAL A 104 11.12 15.02 -7.13
CA VAL A 104 11.45 16.44 -6.91
C VAL A 104 12.24 16.62 -5.61
N VAL A 105 11.87 15.89 -4.57
CA VAL A 105 12.61 15.94 -3.28
C VAL A 105 14.00 15.32 -3.44
N ASP A 106 14.16 14.19 -4.13
CA ASP A 106 15.47 13.57 -4.38
C ASP A 106 16.39 14.51 -5.19
N VAL A 107 15.86 15.26 -6.18
CA VAL A 107 16.59 16.31 -6.88
C VAL A 107 17.01 17.45 -5.94
N TYR A 108 16.13 17.87 -5.05
CA TYR A 108 16.42 18.92 -4.07
C TYR A 108 17.50 18.48 -3.07
N MET A 109 17.47 17.23 -2.62
CA MET A 109 18.47 16.65 -1.71
C MET A 109 19.82 16.43 -2.41
N GLY A 110 19.84 16.40 -3.74
CA GLY A 110 21.04 16.15 -4.53
C GLY A 110 21.34 14.67 -4.73
N ASP A 111 20.42 13.80 -4.35
CA ASP A 111 20.56 12.34 -4.50
C ASP A 111 20.53 11.89 -5.96
N ILE A 112 19.79 12.64 -6.79
CA ILE A 112 19.69 12.42 -8.24
C ILE A 112 19.82 13.74 -9.01
N LYS A 113 20.15 13.65 -10.31
CA LYS A 113 20.08 14.78 -11.23
C LYS A 113 18.72 14.84 -11.88
N ALA A 114 18.21 16.09 -12.10
CA ALA A 114 16.96 16.26 -12.81
C ALA A 114 17.04 15.68 -14.25
N GLN A 115 16.04 14.90 -14.61
CA GLN A 115 15.90 14.29 -15.92
C GLN A 115 15.73 15.38 -16.99
N LYS A 116 16.64 15.46 -17.95
CA LYS A 116 16.59 16.48 -19.00
C LYS A 116 15.52 16.21 -20.06
N SER A 117 15.18 14.95 -20.28
CA SER A 117 14.21 14.53 -21.30
C SER A 117 12.82 14.32 -20.65
N PHE A 118 11.87 15.17 -21.02
CA PHE A 118 10.48 15.02 -20.58
C PHE A 118 9.87 13.66 -20.97
N PRO A 119 10.05 13.12 -22.18
CA PRO A 119 9.55 11.79 -22.52
C PRO A 119 10.09 10.67 -21.61
N ASN A 120 11.34 10.75 -21.16
CA ASN A 120 11.90 9.77 -20.22
C ASN A 120 11.32 9.93 -18.82
N PHE A 121 11.08 11.16 -18.39
CA PHE A 121 10.38 11.42 -17.11
C PHE A 121 8.93 10.95 -17.16
N LEU A 122 8.20 11.28 -18.22
CA LEU A 122 6.83 10.82 -18.41
C LEU A 122 6.74 9.29 -18.47
N MET A 123 7.70 8.63 -19.12
CA MET A 123 7.80 7.17 -19.14
C MET A 123 7.94 6.60 -17.72
N TYR A 124 8.75 7.23 -16.87
CA TYR A 124 8.89 6.82 -15.46
C TYR A 124 7.58 6.99 -14.68
N VAL A 125 6.94 8.15 -14.77
CA VAL A 125 5.70 8.45 -14.04
C VAL A 125 4.55 7.53 -14.51
N SER A 126 4.50 7.22 -15.80
CA SER A 126 3.46 6.39 -16.43
C SER A 126 3.81 4.91 -16.53
N LEU A 127 4.72 4.39 -15.69
CA LEU A 127 5.04 2.96 -15.65
C LEU A 127 3.78 2.16 -15.31
N TYR A 128 3.18 1.51 -16.33
CA TYR A 128 1.89 0.84 -16.20
C TYR A 128 1.88 -0.28 -15.15
N SER A 129 3.02 -0.92 -14.92
CA SER A 129 3.16 -1.98 -13.91
C SER A 129 2.98 -1.49 -12.46
N SER A 130 3.11 -0.18 -12.21
CA SER A 130 3.04 0.43 -10.88
C SER A 130 2.13 1.65 -10.81
N LEU A 131 1.35 1.91 -11.86
CA LEU A 131 0.52 3.12 -11.92
C LEU A 131 -0.73 3.01 -11.04
N VAL A 132 -1.39 1.87 -11.04
CA VAL A 132 -2.69 1.66 -10.35
C VAL A 132 -2.48 1.08 -8.96
N ALA A 133 -1.54 0.17 -8.82
CA ALA A 133 -1.19 -0.52 -7.59
C ALA A 133 0.26 -1.04 -7.69
N GLY A 134 0.71 -1.83 -6.71
CA GLY A 134 2.06 -2.41 -6.69
C GLY A 134 3.08 -1.57 -5.93
N PRO A 135 4.37 -1.79 -6.14
CA PRO A 135 5.40 -1.01 -5.45
C PRO A 135 5.45 0.43 -5.95
N ILE A 136 5.55 1.40 -5.03
CA ILE A 136 5.85 2.80 -5.38
C ILE A 136 7.32 2.88 -5.77
N ILE A 137 7.57 3.20 -7.04
CA ILE A 137 8.92 3.18 -7.62
C ILE A 137 9.54 4.57 -7.50
N ARG A 138 10.71 4.69 -6.87
CA ARG A 138 11.48 5.93 -6.86
C ARG A 138 12.33 6.04 -8.12
N TYR A 139 12.48 7.26 -8.64
CA TYR A 139 13.32 7.51 -9.82
C TYR A 139 14.76 7.05 -9.61
N ALA A 140 15.33 7.31 -8.43
CA ALA A 140 16.68 6.89 -8.06
C ALA A 140 16.95 5.38 -8.23
N HIS A 141 15.91 4.52 -8.10
CA HIS A 141 16.06 3.08 -8.25
C HIS A 141 16.10 2.62 -9.71
N VAL A 142 15.48 3.39 -10.62
CA VAL A 142 15.32 3.00 -12.04
C VAL A 142 16.08 3.92 -13.00
N GLU A 143 16.72 4.99 -12.50
CA GLU A 143 17.44 5.97 -13.33
C GLU A 143 18.39 5.32 -14.33
N LYS A 144 19.25 4.39 -13.85
CA LYS A 144 20.22 3.69 -14.69
C LYS A 144 19.56 2.81 -15.74
N GLU A 145 18.42 2.20 -15.40
CA GLU A 145 17.69 1.30 -16.28
C GLU A 145 16.88 2.06 -17.33
N ILE A 146 16.47 3.31 -17.06
CA ILE A 146 15.80 4.17 -18.04
C ILE A 146 16.70 4.35 -19.28
N TYR A 147 18.01 4.49 -19.08
CA TYR A 147 18.97 4.71 -20.18
C TYR A 147 19.65 3.46 -20.69
N GLY A 148 19.95 2.54 -19.80
CA GLY A 148 20.90 1.45 -20.06
C GLY A 148 20.36 0.03 -19.90
N ARG A 149 19.03 -0.14 -19.72
CA ARG A 149 18.45 -1.48 -19.57
C ARG A 149 18.70 -2.32 -20.82
N LYS A 150 18.94 -3.60 -20.58
CA LYS A 150 19.07 -4.61 -21.62
C LYS A 150 18.04 -5.70 -21.36
N GLU A 151 17.17 -5.91 -22.30
CA GLU A 151 16.25 -7.03 -22.28
C GLU A 151 17.03 -8.30 -22.66
N ASN A 152 16.84 -9.36 -21.90
CA ASN A 152 17.44 -10.66 -22.14
C ASN A 152 16.47 -11.79 -21.78
N LEU A 153 16.66 -12.97 -22.38
CA LEU A 153 15.79 -14.12 -22.19
C LEU A 153 15.76 -14.63 -20.73
N LYS A 154 16.85 -14.48 -19.98
CA LYS A 154 16.92 -14.89 -18.60
C LYS A 154 15.98 -14.02 -17.74
N ASP A 155 16.09 -12.69 -17.84
CA ASP A 155 15.20 -11.78 -17.07
C ASP A 155 13.75 -11.89 -17.54
N PHE A 156 13.51 -12.11 -18.82
CA PHE A 156 12.18 -12.37 -19.35
C PHE A 156 11.57 -13.63 -18.71
N SER A 157 12.29 -14.75 -18.70
CA SER A 157 11.83 -16.02 -18.09
C SER A 157 11.57 -15.88 -16.59
N LEU A 158 12.49 -15.23 -15.84
CA LEU A 158 12.33 -14.99 -14.41
C LEU A 158 11.17 -14.03 -14.11
N GLY A 159 11.00 -13.00 -14.94
CA GLY A 159 9.87 -12.07 -14.87
C GLY A 159 8.53 -12.75 -15.10
N LEU A 160 8.46 -13.62 -16.12
CA LEU A 160 7.28 -14.41 -16.43
C LEU A 160 6.93 -15.36 -15.26
N SER A 161 7.90 -16.06 -14.71
CA SER A 161 7.71 -16.94 -13.55
C SER A 161 7.16 -16.15 -12.35
N ARG A 162 7.73 -14.95 -12.07
CA ARG A 162 7.24 -14.09 -11.00
C ARG A 162 5.82 -13.58 -11.25
N PHE A 163 5.50 -13.24 -12.48
CA PHE A 163 4.16 -12.83 -12.88
C PHE A 163 3.14 -13.96 -12.65
N CYS A 164 3.47 -15.20 -13.04
CA CYS A 164 2.62 -16.37 -12.82
C CYS A 164 2.39 -16.65 -11.33
N ILE A 165 3.41 -16.48 -10.47
CA ILE A 165 3.27 -16.59 -9.02
C ILE A 165 2.30 -15.53 -8.49
N GLY A 166 2.42 -14.27 -8.94
CA GLY A 166 1.51 -13.20 -8.57
C GLY A 166 0.07 -13.48 -9.01
N LEU A 167 -0.11 -13.96 -10.24
CA LEU A 167 -1.41 -14.36 -10.78
C LEU A 167 -2.03 -15.52 -9.98
N PHE A 168 -1.23 -16.52 -9.61
CA PHE A 168 -1.66 -17.62 -8.73
C PHE A 168 -2.17 -17.08 -7.37
N LYS A 169 -1.41 -16.18 -6.73
CA LYS A 169 -1.83 -15.53 -5.49
C LYS A 169 -3.17 -14.81 -5.63
N LYS A 170 -3.38 -14.08 -6.74
CA LYS A 170 -4.62 -13.35 -7.00
C LYS A 170 -5.79 -14.29 -7.27
N VAL A 171 -5.63 -15.22 -8.21
CA VAL A 171 -6.76 -16.03 -8.71
C VAL A 171 -7.13 -17.15 -7.74
N ILE A 172 -6.12 -17.88 -7.23
CA ILE A 172 -6.36 -19.10 -6.44
C ILE A 172 -6.50 -18.80 -4.95
N ILE A 173 -5.85 -17.73 -4.46
CA ILE A 173 -5.89 -17.45 -3.01
C ILE A 173 -6.80 -16.25 -2.73
N ALA A 174 -6.49 -15.07 -3.26
CA ALA A 174 -7.22 -13.86 -2.91
C ALA A 174 -8.68 -13.89 -3.35
N ASN A 175 -8.99 -14.37 -4.55
CA ASN A 175 -10.38 -14.43 -5.04
C ASN A 175 -11.22 -15.44 -4.25
N VAL A 176 -10.66 -16.61 -3.90
CA VAL A 176 -11.37 -17.59 -3.04
C VAL A 176 -11.64 -17.00 -1.65
N ALA A 177 -10.62 -16.33 -1.06
CA ALA A 177 -10.84 -15.63 0.20
C ALA A 177 -11.92 -14.54 0.08
N ALA A 178 -11.95 -13.79 -1.04
CA ALA A 178 -12.94 -12.75 -1.30
C ALA A 178 -14.39 -13.28 -1.30
N GLU A 179 -14.63 -14.46 -1.86
CA GLU A 179 -15.97 -15.08 -1.81
C GLU A 179 -16.40 -15.39 -0.38
N ILE A 180 -15.47 -15.84 0.46
CA ILE A 180 -15.78 -16.09 1.87
C ILE A 180 -15.97 -14.77 2.63
N VAL A 181 -15.15 -13.75 2.35
CA VAL A 181 -15.32 -12.40 2.91
C VAL A 181 -16.68 -11.84 2.57
N LYS A 182 -17.09 -11.90 1.29
CA LYS A 182 -18.39 -11.45 0.84
C LYS A 182 -19.54 -12.08 1.65
N LYS A 183 -19.43 -13.37 1.96
CA LYS A 183 -20.42 -14.10 2.74
C LYS A 183 -20.55 -13.59 4.18
N TYR A 184 -19.44 -13.26 4.84
CA TYR A 184 -19.43 -12.93 6.28
C TYR A 184 -19.25 -11.44 6.60
N MET A 185 -18.78 -10.64 5.63
CA MET A 185 -18.51 -9.20 5.80
C MET A 185 -19.23 -8.33 4.75
N GLY A 186 -19.85 -8.95 3.73
CA GLY A 186 -20.41 -8.25 2.58
C GLY A 186 -19.34 -7.77 1.59
N ASP A 187 -19.77 -7.04 0.57
CA ASP A 187 -18.91 -6.34 -0.40
C ASP A 187 -19.59 -5.03 -0.86
N ASN A 188 -18.94 -4.29 -1.77
CA ASN A 188 -19.52 -3.05 -2.31
C ASN A 188 -20.83 -3.25 -3.08
N SER A 189 -21.04 -4.44 -3.66
CA SER A 189 -22.26 -4.77 -4.42
C SER A 189 -23.36 -5.30 -3.51
N HIS A 190 -22.98 -5.94 -2.41
CA HIS A 190 -23.85 -6.54 -1.42
C HIS A 190 -23.31 -6.19 -0.02
N PRO A 191 -23.50 -4.94 0.44
CA PRO A 191 -23.02 -4.54 1.74
C PRO A 191 -23.73 -5.32 2.84
N LEU A 192 -22.97 -5.69 3.89
CA LEU A 192 -23.52 -6.36 5.07
C LEU A 192 -24.57 -5.44 5.72
N SER A 193 -25.77 -5.97 5.94
CA SER A 193 -26.82 -5.25 6.67
C SER A 193 -26.73 -5.52 8.19
N MET A 194 -27.37 -4.65 8.98
CA MET A 194 -27.49 -4.88 10.43
C MET A 194 -28.29 -6.16 10.76
N THR A 195 -29.25 -6.53 9.89
CA THR A 195 -30.01 -7.78 10.02
C THR A 195 -29.11 -8.99 9.79
N ASP A 196 -28.30 -8.99 8.71
CA ASP A 196 -27.35 -10.08 8.44
C ASP A 196 -26.33 -10.20 9.56
N LEU A 197 -25.80 -9.07 10.05
CA LEU A 197 -24.87 -9.05 11.18
C LEU A 197 -25.50 -9.60 12.46
N SER A 198 -26.79 -9.33 12.71
CA SER A 198 -27.49 -9.89 13.88
C SER A 198 -27.60 -11.41 13.81
N ALA A 199 -27.84 -11.95 12.62
CA ALA A 199 -27.92 -13.38 12.35
C ALA A 199 -26.54 -14.08 12.39
N LEU A 200 -25.47 -13.36 12.13
CA LEU A 200 -24.11 -13.90 12.09
C LEU A 200 -23.67 -14.41 13.47
N SER A 201 -22.96 -15.52 13.52
CA SER A 201 -22.26 -15.97 14.74
C SER A 201 -20.95 -15.23 14.95
N SER A 202 -20.47 -15.16 16.21
CA SER A 202 -19.12 -14.60 16.49
C SER A 202 -18.03 -15.38 15.76
N LEU A 203 -18.16 -16.70 15.64
CA LEU A 203 -17.22 -17.53 14.88
C LEU A 203 -17.22 -17.15 13.39
N GLY A 204 -18.39 -16.92 12.79
CA GLY A 204 -18.53 -16.45 11.41
C GLY A 204 -17.89 -15.09 11.20
N ALA A 205 -18.06 -14.16 12.14
CA ALA A 205 -17.40 -12.86 12.10
C ALA A 205 -15.85 -12.99 12.14
N TRP A 206 -15.31 -13.85 13.01
CA TRP A 206 -13.87 -14.12 13.03
C TRP A 206 -13.35 -14.79 11.75
N VAL A 207 -14.11 -15.74 11.20
CA VAL A 207 -13.75 -16.37 9.90
C VAL A 207 -13.73 -15.33 8.81
N GLY A 208 -14.76 -14.48 8.69
CA GLY A 208 -14.78 -13.37 7.71
C GLY A 208 -13.55 -12.47 7.83
N LEU A 209 -13.21 -12.07 9.05
CA LEU A 209 -12.06 -11.20 9.32
C LEU A 209 -10.71 -11.86 8.98
N ILE A 210 -10.51 -13.13 9.34
CA ILE A 210 -9.29 -13.87 8.99
C ILE A 210 -9.19 -14.03 7.47
N MET A 211 -10.32 -14.32 6.79
CA MET A 211 -10.35 -14.41 5.33
C MET A 211 -10.04 -13.05 4.69
N PHE A 212 -10.50 -11.94 5.26
CA PHE A 212 -10.12 -10.62 4.77
C PHE A 212 -8.63 -10.33 4.96
N ALA A 213 -8.04 -10.72 6.08
CA ALA A 213 -6.60 -10.61 6.29
C ALA A 213 -5.80 -11.41 5.24
N ILE A 214 -6.27 -12.60 4.87
CA ILE A 214 -5.71 -13.42 3.79
C ILE A 214 -5.93 -12.74 2.43
N GLN A 215 -7.14 -12.30 2.15
CA GLN A 215 -7.50 -11.64 0.90
C GLN A 215 -6.63 -10.42 0.63
N ILE A 216 -6.58 -9.45 1.55
CA ILE A 216 -5.83 -8.21 1.36
C ILE A 216 -4.34 -8.45 1.16
N TYR A 217 -3.76 -9.44 1.85
CA TYR A 217 -2.36 -9.80 1.68
C TYR A 217 -2.08 -10.41 0.32
N PHE A 218 -2.82 -11.46 -0.06
CA PHE A 218 -2.54 -12.17 -1.30
C PHE A 218 -2.99 -11.39 -2.53
N ASP A 219 -4.03 -10.55 -2.43
CA ASP A 219 -4.45 -9.65 -3.48
C ASP A 219 -3.35 -8.62 -3.78
N PHE A 220 -2.88 -7.92 -2.76
CA PHE A 220 -1.91 -6.86 -2.96
C PHE A 220 -0.49 -7.38 -3.19
N SER A 221 -0.05 -8.44 -2.50
CA SER A 221 1.24 -9.06 -2.80
C SER A 221 1.26 -9.73 -4.16
N GLY A 222 0.15 -10.35 -4.58
CA GLY A 222 -0.01 -10.92 -5.91
C GLY A 222 0.10 -9.88 -7.01
N TYR A 223 -0.57 -8.73 -6.85
CA TYR A 223 -0.43 -7.60 -7.77
C TYR A 223 1.01 -7.07 -7.79
N SER A 224 1.64 -6.93 -6.63
CA SER A 224 3.04 -6.50 -6.54
C SER A 224 3.99 -7.46 -7.25
N ASP A 225 3.78 -8.78 -7.11
CA ASP A 225 4.55 -9.81 -7.81
C ASP A 225 4.37 -9.73 -9.34
N MET A 226 3.12 -9.53 -9.79
CA MET A 226 2.85 -9.31 -11.22
C MET A 226 3.53 -8.05 -11.74
N ALA A 227 3.49 -6.95 -10.98
CA ALA A 227 4.13 -5.69 -11.34
C ALA A 227 5.66 -5.82 -11.43
N ILE A 228 6.30 -6.48 -10.44
CA ILE A 228 7.73 -6.76 -10.41
C ILE A 228 8.11 -7.68 -11.58
N GLY A 229 7.32 -8.73 -11.82
CA GLY A 229 7.53 -9.67 -12.93
C GLY A 229 7.47 -8.99 -14.29
N LEU A 230 6.44 -8.16 -14.53
CA LEU A 230 6.31 -7.36 -15.74
C LEU A 230 7.47 -6.37 -15.89
N GLY A 231 7.84 -5.66 -14.83
CA GLY A 231 9.00 -4.77 -14.84
C GLY A 231 10.25 -5.51 -15.30
N ARG A 232 10.50 -6.70 -14.74
CA ARG A 232 11.68 -7.53 -15.06
C ARG A 232 11.69 -8.01 -16.50
N MET A 233 10.54 -8.39 -17.06
CA MET A 233 10.45 -8.76 -18.48
C MET A 233 10.88 -7.61 -19.41
N PHE A 234 10.71 -6.35 -18.97
CA PHE A 234 11.14 -5.15 -19.71
C PHE A 234 12.50 -4.59 -19.24
N GLY A 235 13.26 -5.36 -18.46
CA GLY A 235 14.60 -4.97 -18.00
C GLY A 235 14.63 -3.96 -16.85
N PHE A 236 13.54 -3.84 -16.09
CA PHE A 236 13.46 -3.07 -14.85
C PHE A 236 13.48 -3.98 -13.62
N HIS A 237 14.27 -3.64 -12.62
CA HIS A 237 14.40 -4.41 -11.37
C HIS A 237 13.79 -3.64 -10.20
N PHE A 238 12.50 -3.84 -9.98
CA PHE A 238 11.79 -3.20 -8.87
C PHE A 238 12.08 -3.89 -7.54
N ARG A 239 12.02 -3.13 -6.46
CA ARG A 239 12.21 -3.65 -5.09
C ARG A 239 10.99 -4.42 -4.63
N GLU A 240 11.20 -5.35 -3.68
CA GLU A 240 10.13 -6.08 -3.02
C GLU A 240 9.20 -5.12 -2.26
N ASN A 241 7.90 -5.45 -2.27
CA ASN A 241 6.87 -4.68 -1.57
C ASN A 241 6.31 -5.42 -0.35
N PHE A 242 6.49 -6.75 -0.30
CA PHE A 242 6.06 -7.62 0.78
C PHE A 242 7.12 -8.67 1.10
N GLU A 243 7.32 -8.95 2.40
CA GLU A 243 8.27 -9.96 2.87
C GLU A 243 7.65 -10.79 4.01
N TYR A 244 6.69 -11.67 3.67
CA TYR A 244 5.99 -12.54 4.63
C TYR A 244 5.53 -11.81 5.90
N PRO A 245 4.65 -10.81 5.81
CA PRO A 245 4.35 -9.92 6.94
C PRO A 245 3.69 -10.62 8.13
N TYR A 246 2.92 -11.69 7.90
CA TYR A 246 2.21 -12.37 9.00
C TYR A 246 3.09 -13.25 9.90
N ILE A 247 4.38 -13.42 9.60
CA ILE A 247 5.33 -14.06 10.52
C ILE A 247 5.98 -13.07 11.51
N SER A 248 5.57 -11.82 11.50
CA SER A 248 6.15 -10.76 12.34
C SER A 248 5.89 -11.01 13.83
N LYS A 249 6.83 -10.60 14.66
CA LYS A 249 6.80 -10.71 16.13
C LYS A 249 6.43 -9.40 16.81
N SER A 250 6.27 -8.33 16.03
CA SER A 250 5.85 -7.01 16.50
C SER A 250 5.12 -6.25 15.40
N ILE A 251 4.39 -5.21 15.77
CA ILE A 251 3.70 -4.33 14.82
C ILE A 251 4.73 -3.53 13.99
N SER A 252 5.80 -3.08 14.63
CA SER A 252 6.91 -2.41 13.94
C SER A 252 7.59 -3.32 12.91
N GLU A 253 7.75 -4.63 13.20
CA GLU A 253 8.26 -5.59 12.23
C GLU A 253 7.27 -5.83 11.10
N PHE A 254 5.98 -5.96 11.41
CA PHE A 254 4.93 -6.14 10.40
C PHE A 254 4.97 -5.03 9.34
N TRP A 255 5.02 -3.76 9.74
CA TRP A 255 5.05 -2.64 8.82
C TRP A 255 6.37 -2.47 8.07
N ARG A 256 7.44 -3.08 8.51
CA ARG A 256 8.69 -3.21 7.72
C ARG A 256 8.59 -4.25 6.61
N ARG A 257 7.66 -5.21 6.73
CA ARG A 257 7.43 -6.32 5.81
C ARG A 257 6.21 -6.13 4.91
N TRP A 258 5.29 -5.24 5.30
CA TRP A 258 4.06 -4.90 4.61
C TRP A 258 4.20 -3.58 3.87
N HIS A 259 3.87 -3.57 2.56
CA HIS A 259 3.88 -2.36 1.71
C HIS A 259 5.15 -1.51 1.90
N ILE A 260 6.31 -2.17 1.74
CA ILE A 260 7.64 -1.64 2.04
C ILE A 260 7.92 -0.34 1.30
N SER A 261 7.44 -0.24 0.05
CA SER A 261 7.62 0.96 -0.77
C SER A 261 6.92 2.19 -0.17
N LEU A 262 5.66 2.05 0.29
CA LEU A 262 4.93 3.13 0.97
C LEU A 262 5.61 3.51 2.30
N GLY A 263 5.97 2.50 3.11
CA GLY A 263 6.69 2.73 4.36
C GLY A 263 7.99 3.50 4.16
N SER A 264 8.73 3.19 3.08
CA SER A 264 9.95 3.90 2.73
C SER A 264 9.70 5.37 2.33
N ILE A 265 8.61 5.66 1.60
CA ILE A 265 8.23 7.03 1.25
C ILE A 265 7.96 7.85 2.51
N PHE A 266 7.08 7.39 3.39
CA PHE A 266 6.78 8.13 4.63
C PHE A 266 7.97 8.23 5.56
N ARG A 267 8.83 7.21 5.64
CA ARG A 267 10.06 7.27 6.43
C ARG A 267 11.01 8.35 5.91
N ASP A 268 11.32 8.32 4.62
CA ASP A 268 12.42 9.11 4.06
C ASP A 268 11.99 10.56 3.77
N TYR A 269 10.71 10.80 3.40
CA TYR A 269 10.24 12.14 3.05
C TYR A 269 9.40 12.84 4.14
N VAL A 270 8.99 12.13 5.20
CA VAL A 270 8.23 12.71 6.31
C VAL A 270 8.94 12.48 7.64
N TYR A 271 9.15 11.22 8.03
CA TYR A 271 9.67 10.89 9.36
C TYR A 271 11.08 11.44 9.61
N ILE A 272 12.01 11.18 8.69
CA ILE A 272 13.41 11.64 8.81
C ILE A 272 13.50 13.18 8.77
N PRO A 273 12.85 13.90 7.84
CA PRO A 273 12.87 15.36 7.83
C PRO A 273 12.27 16.02 9.07
N LEU A 274 11.27 15.40 9.72
CA LEU A 274 10.70 15.87 10.99
C LEU A 274 11.62 15.66 12.20
N GLY A 275 12.76 14.99 12.02
CA GLY A 275 13.75 14.72 13.07
C GLY A 275 13.92 13.23 13.39
N GLY A 276 13.14 12.36 12.79
CA GLY A 276 13.26 10.91 12.90
C GLY A 276 13.26 10.42 14.35
N ASN A 277 14.24 9.59 14.71
CA ASN A 277 14.44 9.08 16.06
C ASN A 277 15.14 10.10 17.01
N LYS A 278 15.60 11.24 16.49
CA LYS A 278 16.42 12.18 17.27
C LYS A 278 15.60 13.22 18.01
N LYS A 279 14.45 13.64 17.44
CA LYS A 279 13.60 14.71 18.00
C LYS A 279 12.13 14.35 17.85
N HIS A 280 11.32 14.60 18.88
CA HIS A 280 9.85 14.51 18.85
C HIS A 280 9.30 13.19 18.26
N VAL A 281 9.91 12.08 18.60
CA VAL A 281 9.70 10.76 17.98
C VAL A 281 8.22 10.38 17.89
N TYR A 282 7.46 10.53 18.99
CA TYR A 282 6.05 10.18 19.03
C TYR A 282 5.19 11.11 18.17
N PHE A 283 5.53 12.40 18.12
CA PHE A 283 4.87 13.34 17.22
C PHE A 283 5.16 12.99 15.74
N ASN A 284 6.41 12.67 15.41
CA ASN A 284 6.78 12.25 14.05
C ASN A 284 6.03 10.98 13.64
N LEU A 285 5.91 10.00 14.55
CA LEU A 285 5.12 8.79 14.32
C LEU A 285 3.63 9.09 14.12
N LEU A 286 3.07 9.97 14.97
CA LEU A 286 1.67 10.40 14.83
C LEU A 286 1.41 11.01 13.45
N VAL A 287 2.27 11.95 13.01
CA VAL A 287 2.15 12.58 11.69
C VAL A 287 2.21 11.55 10.57
N VAL A 288 3.19 10.64 10.63
CA VAL A 288 3.34 9.58 9.60
C VAL A 288 2.09 8.70 9.53
N TRP A 289 1.59 8.22 10.66
CA TRP A 289 0.44 7.32 10.69
C TRP A 289 -0.87 8.01 10.34
N PHE A 290 -1.03 9.26 10.73
CA PHE A 290 -2.16 10.10 10.31
C PHE A 290 -2.16 10.29 8.78
N LEU A 291 -1.02 10.66 8.20
CA LEU A 291 -0.89 10.82 6.74
C LEU A 291 -1.04 9.48 6.00
N THR A 292 -0.55 8.38 6.57
CA THR A 292 -0.73 7.03 6.02
C THR A 292 -2.23 6.67 5.97
N GLY A 293 -2.96 6.92 7.05
CA GLY A 293 -4.41 6.73 7.08
C GLY A 293 -5.12 7.60 6.06
N MET A 294 -4.85 8.90 6.04
CA MET A 294 -5.41 9.82 5.04
C MET A 294 -5.15 9.33 3.61
N TRP A 295 -3.94 8.88 3.30
CA TRP A 295 -3.60 8.44 1.95
C TRP A 295 -4.46 7.27 1.46
N HIS A 296 -4.88 6.36 2.34
CA HIS A 296 -5.69 5.21 1.97
C HIS A 296 -7.07 5.60 1.44
N GLY A 297 -7.73 6.61 2.02
CA GLY A 297 -9.04 7.00 1.50
C GLY A 297 -9.68 8.20 2.22
N PRO A 298 -10.71 8.82 1.59
CA PRO A 298 -11.44 9.95 2.12
C PRO A 298 -12.54 9.50 3.10
N SER A 299 -12.16 8.84 4.19
CA SER A 299 -13.10 8.39 5.22
C SER A 299 -12.41 8.32 6.59
N TRP A 300 -13.17 8.53 7.66
CA TRP A 300 -12.69 8.54 9.03
C TRP A 300 -12.12 7.20 9.48
N ASN A 301 -12.64 6.08 8.99
CA ASN A 301 -12.12 4.76 9.33
C ASN A 301 -10.64 4.60 8.99
N PHE A 302 -10.16 5.15 7.87
CA PHE A 302 -8.74 5.10 7.51
C PHE A 302 -7.87 5.94 8.45
N ILE A 303 -8.38 7.10 8.91
CA ILE A 303 -7.70 7.91 9.92
C ILE A 303 -7.62 7.14 11.25
N PHE A 304 -8.74 6.55 11.70
CA PHE A 304 -8.76 5.73 12.92
C PHE A 304 -7.85 4.50 12.81
N TRP A 305 -7.79 3.87 11.63
CA TRP A 305 -6.86 2.79 11.35
C TRP A 305 -5.39 3.23 11.47
N GLY A 306 -5.03 4.36 10.93
CA GLY A 306 -3.70 4.93 11.10
C GLY A 306 -3.37 5.24 12.57
N LEU A 307 -4.30 5.87 13.31
CA LEU A 307 -4.13 6.17 14.74
C LEU A 307 -4.05 4.89 15.59
N TYR A 308 -4.80 3.85 15.24
CA TYR A 308 -4.72 2.55 15.89
C TYR A 308 -3.28 1.99 15.82
N PHE A 309 -2.68 1.93 14.65
CA PHE A 309 -1.31 1.44 14.51
C PHE A 309 -0.27 2.38 15.11
N PHE A 310 -0.49 3.70 15.05
CA PHE A 310 0.34 4.66 15.77
C PHE A 310 0.42 4.33 17.27
N ILE A 311 -0.71 4.05 17.92
CA ILE A 311 -0.74 3.73 19.37
C ILE A 311 0.15 2.53 19.67
N PHE A 312 -0.02 1.42 18.96
CA PHE A 312 0.75 0.20 19.21
C PHE A 312 2.24 0.37 18.92
N ILE A 313 2.60 1.06 17.83
CA ILE A 313 4.01 1.34 17.50
C ILE A 313 4.64 2.28 18.53
N ALA A 314 3.89 3.26 19.03
CA ALA A 314 4.35 4.13 20.10
C ALA A 314 4.59 3.35 21.42
N LEU A 315 3.67 2.45 21.78
CA LEU A 315 3.84 1.56 22.94
C LEU A 315 5.01 0.60 22.76
N GLU A 316 5.16 -0.01 21.59
CA GLU A 316 6.31 -0.85 21.27
C GLU A 316 7.63 -0.09 21.47
N LYS A 317 7.70 1.12 20.92
CA LYS A 317 8.89 1.95 21.03
C LYS A 317 9.15 2.43 22.45
N ALA A 318 8.10 2.67 23.26
CA ALA A 318 8.23 3.12 24.65
C ALA A 318 8.82 2.01 25.54
N PHE A 319 8.29 0.81 25.50
CA PHE A 319 8.68 -0.28 26.40
C PHE A 319 8.39 -1.70 25.89
N LEU A 320 7.40 -1.87 25.01
CA LEU A 320 6.85 -3.18 24.71
C LEU A 320 7.80 -4.04 23.89
N LEU A 321 8.62 -3.45 22.99
CA LEU A 321 9.65 -4.22 22.26
C LEU A 321 10.61 -4.92 23.19
N LYS A 322 11.07 -4.24 24.26
CA LYS A 322 11.97 -4.83 25.25
C LYS A 322 11.32 -5.99 26.03
N LEU A 323 10.00 -5.97 26.18
CA LEU A 323 9.25 -7.06 26.80
C LEU A 323 9.10 -8.24 25.82
N LEU A 324 8.76 -7.96 24.56
CA LEU A 324 8.61 -8.98 23.51
C LEU A 324 9.92 -9.74 23.23
N GLU A 325 11.06 -9.10 23.38
CA GLU A 325 12.39 -9.75 23.26
C GLU A 325 12.68 -10.76 24.36
N LYS A 326 12.02 -10.65 25.52
CA LYS A 326 12.24 -11.52 26.70
C LYS A 326 11.32 -12.76 26.73
N ILE A 327 10.27 -12.78 25.91
CA ILE A 327 9.30 -13.87 25.85
C ILE A 327 9.58 -14.78 24.65
N PRO A 328 9.16 -16.05 24.69
CA PRO A 328 9.27 -16.95 23.54
C PRO A 328 8.58 -16.36 22.29
N ALA A 329 9.21 -16.54 21.14
CA ALA A 329 8.77 -16.00 19.85
C ALA A 329 7.30 -16.30 19.52
N PHE A 330 6.79 -17.47 19.97
CA PHE A 330 5.40 -17.87 19.80
C PHE A 330 4.41 -16.83 20.38
N PHE A 331 4.65 -16.33 21.60
CA PHE A 331 3.79 -15.33 22.23
C PHE A 331 3.90 -13.95 21.54
N SER A 332 5.09 -13.62 21.03
CA SER A 332 5.29 -12.40 20.25
C SER A 332 4.53 -12.45 18.92
N HIS A 333 4.43 -13.63 18.27
CA HIS A 333 3.58 -13.80 17.08
C HIS A 333 2.10 -13.66 17.42
N ILE A 334 1.63 -14.28 18.53
CA ILE A 334 0.24 -14.12 18.98
C ILE A 334 -0.08 -12.65 19.23
N TYR A 335 0.80 -11.92 19.92
CA TYR A 335 0.66 -10.49 20.15
C TYR A 335 0.51 -9.72 18.82
N ALA A 336 1.41 -9.95 17.87
CA ALA A 336 1.36 -9.25 16.58
C ALA A 336 0.06 -9.55 15.83
N LEU A 337 -0.35 -10.81 15.70
CA LEU A 337 -1.58 -11.20 15.00
C LEU A 337 -2.84 -10.71 15.73
N ALA A 338 -2.85 -10.73 17.06
CA ALA A 338 -3.97 -10.24 17.86
C ALA A 338 -4.24 -8.73 17.70
N ILE A 339 -3.26 -7.97 17.22
CA ILE A 339 -3.41 -6.54 16.91
C ILE A 339 -3.66 -6.33 15.41
N ILE A 340 -2.89 -7.01 14.55
CA ILE A 340 -2.96 -6.80 13.10
C ILE A 340 -4.34 -7.21 12.56
N ILE A 341 -4.84 -8.39 12.93
CA ILE A 341 -6.09 -8.92 12.38
C ILE A 341 -7.29 -8.04 12.75
N PRO A 342 -7.54 -7.64 14.01
CA PRO A 342 -8.61 -6.69 14.32
C PRO A 342 -8.43 -5.31 13.68
N GLY A 343 -7.19 -4.87 13.47
CA GLY A 343 -6.91 -3.62 12.73
C GLY A 343 -7.51 -3.61 11.32
N TRP A 344 -7.64 -4.77 10.68
CA TRP A 344 -8.25 -4.87 9.35
C TRP A 344 -9.76 -4.63 9.36
N VAL A 345 -10.48 -4.82 10.48
CA VAL A 345 -11.91 -4.45 10.59
C VAL A 345 -12.08 -2.95 10.40
N ILE A 346 -11.20 -2.16 11.06
CA ILE A 346 -11.23 -0.70 10.95
C ILE A 346 -10.97 -0.26 9.51
N PHE A 347 -10.11 -0.97 8.81
CA PHE A 347 -9.81 -0.70 7.40
C PHE A 347 -10.98 -1.04 6.47
N TYR A 348 -11.70 -2.13 6.76
CA TYR A 348 -12.75 -2.67 5.88
C TYR A 348 -14.02 -1.83 5.88
N PHE A 349 -14.57 -1.53 7.07
CA PHE A 349 -15.86 -0.84 7.19
C PHE A 349 -15.68 0.66 7.19
N THR A 350 -16.24 1.33 6.17
CA THR A 350 -16.27 2.80 6.07
C THR A 350 -17.42 3.41 6.86
N ASP A 351 -18.51 2.66 7.07
CA ASP A 351 -19.61 3.03 7.94
C ASP A 351 -19.26 2.77 9.41
N THR A 352 -19.34 3.81 10.24
CA THR A 352 -18.90 3.76 11.63
C THR A 352 -19.84 2.90 12.50
N ASP A 353 -21.14 2.89 12.22
CA ASP A 353 -22.11 2.12 12.99
C ASP A 353 -21.92 0.63 12.72
N MET A 354 -21.72 0.26 11.44
CA MET A 354 -21.39 -1.11 11.05
C MET A 354 -20.04 -1.55 11.63
N LEU A 355 -19.01 -0.69 11.60
CA LEU A 355 -17.71 -0.96 12.22
C LEU A 355 -17.85 -1.31 13.71
N ILE A 356 -18.54 -0.47 14.46
CA ILE A 356 -18.77 -0.68 15.91
C ILE A 356 -19.57 -1.95 16.15
N ALA A 357 -20.62 -2.17 15.37
CA ALA A 357 -21.48 -3.34 15.49
C ALA A 357 -20.71 -4.63 15.19
N TYR A 358 -19.85 -4.63 14.15
CA TYR A 358 -19.02 -5.78 13.79
C TYR A 358 -17.96 -6.08 14.87
N ILE A 359 -17.32 -5.06 15.43
CA ILE A 359 -16.39 -5.23 16.56
C ILE A 359 -17.13 -5.85 17.78
N LYS A 360 -18.33 -5.36 18.11
CA LYS A 360 -19.15 -5.97 19.17
C LYS A 360 -19.49 -7.43 18.87
N LYS A 361 -19.79 -7.75 17.61
CA LYS A 361 -20.11 -9.13 17.19
C LYS A 361 -18.91 -10.07 17.38
N LEU A 362 -17.69 -9.65 17.05
CA LEU A 362 -16.48 -10.45 17.26
C LEU A 362 -16.35 -10.96 18.71
N PHE A 363 -16.75 -10.14 19.70
CA PHE A 363 -16.57 -10.44 21.12
C PHE A 363 -17.89 -10.79 21.83
N SER A 364 -19.01 -11.00 21.11
CA SER A 364 -20.32 -11.31 21.72
C SER A 364 -20.46 -12.76 22.18
N PHE A 365 -19.55 -13.67 21.73
CA PHE A 365 -19.61 -15.12 21.97
C PHE A 365 -20.97 -15.75 21.58
N SER A 366 -21.70 -15.12 20.65
CA SER A 366 -22.98 -15.59 20.15
C SER A 366 -22.82 -16.64 19.08
N ALA A 367 -23.58 -17.74 19.16
CA ALA A 367 -23.64 -18.74 18.09
C ALA A 367 -24.50 -18.29 16.89
N GLY A 368 -25.29 -17.23 17.05
CA GLY A 368 -26.31 -16.81 16.09
C GLY A 368 -27.55 -17.73 16.10
N PRO A 369 -28.63 -17.35 15.41
CA PRO A 369 -29.88 -18.13 15.36
C PRO A 369 -29.71 -19.51 14.72
N GLU A 370 -28.85 -19.63 13.71
CA GLU A 370 -28.60 -20.87 12.95
C GLU A 370 -27.43 -21.68 13.46
N GLY A 371 -26.80 -21.23 14.56
CA GLY A 371 -25.59 -21.83 15.10
C GLY A 371 -24.37 -21.65 14.20
N ASN A 372 -23.39 -22.56 14.33
CA ASN A 372 -22.14 -22.48 13.58
C ASN A 372 -22.05 -23.50 12.41
N THR A 373 -23.17 -24.16 12.06
CA THR A 373 -23.16 -25.24 11.06
C THR A 373 -22.65 -24.77 9.70
N GLU A 374 -23.10 -23.59 9.26
CA GLU A 374 -22.66 -23.01 7.99
C GLU A 374 -21.16 -22.63 8.01
N VAL A 375 -20.66 -22.15 9.15
CA VAL A 375 -19.25 -21.83 9.35
C VAL A 375 -18.39 -23.08 9.26
N TYR A 376 -18.79 -24.16 9.94
CA TYR A 376 -18.10 -25.46 9.87
C TYR A 376 -18.11 -26.03 8.46
N SER A 377 -19.25 -25.94 7.74
CA SER A 377 -19.34 -26.33 6.34
C SER A 377 -18.35 -25.55 5.46
N THR A 378 -18.29 -24.23 5.63
CA THR A 378 -17.34 -23.37 4.90
C THR A 378 -15.89 -23.76 5.17
N LEU A 379 -15.52 -23.96 6.43
CA LEU A 379 -14.15 -24.33 6.83
C LEU A 379 -13.75 -25.72 6.32
N THR A 380 -14.65 -26.71 6.40
CA THR A 380 -14.37 -28.06 5.93
C THR A 380 -14.26 -28.15 4.43
N THR A 381 -15.13 -27.44 3.70
CA THR A 381 -15.08 -27.37 2.22
C THR A 381 -13.76 -26.76 1.74
N HIS A 382 -13.23 -25.77 2.46
CA HIS A 382 -11.99 -25.09 2.07
C HIS A 382 -10.75 -25.56 2.85
N LEU A 383 -10.82 -26.68 3.58
CA LEU A 383 -9.75 -27.10 4.51
C LEU A 383 -8.38 -27.23 3.82
N PHE A 384 -8.33 -27.91 2.68
CA PHE A 384 -7.06 -28.08 1.92
C PHE A 384 -6.51 -26.72 1.47
N TRP A 385 -7.37 -25.86 0.94
CA TRP A 385 -7.01 -24.50 0.50
C TRP A 385 -6.51 -23.65 1.67
N LEU A 386 -7.14 -23.75 2.86
CA LEU A 386 -6.71 -23.05 4.07
C LEU A 386 -5.31 -23.48 4.51
N ILE A 387 -5.05 -24.79 4.54
CA ILE A 387 -3.72 -25.33 4.88
C ILE A 387 -2.67 -24.81 3.90
N LEU A 388 -2.94 -24.89 2.58
CA LEU A 388 -2.07 -24.37 1.55
C LEU A 388 -1.78 -22.88 1.76
N THR A 389 -2.81 -22.08 2.02
CA THR A 389 -2.72 -20.63 2.21
C THR A 389 -1.88 -20.27 3.45
N ILE A 390 -2.05 -20.97 4.56
CA ILE A 390 -1.23 -20.78 5.77
C ILE A 390 0.26 -21.11 5.47
N ILE A 391 0.53 -22.20 4.76
CA ILE A 391 1.90 -22.54 4.35
C ILE A 391 2.50 -21.43 3.48
N LEU A 392 1.73 -20.87 2.56
CA LEU A 392 2.17 -19.78 1.67
C LEU A 392 2.35 -18.43 2.37
N CYS A 393 1.79 -18.24 3.58
CA CYS A 393 2.12 -17.11 4.43
C CYS A 393 3.52 -17.19 5.06
N MET A 394 4.15 -18.38 5.02
CA MET A 394 5.46 -18.64 5.61
C MET A 394 6.56 -18.59 4.55
N PRO A 395 7.84 -18.33 4.92
CA PRO A 395 8.96 -18.24 3.98
C PRO A 395 9.44 -19.63 3.50
N VAL A 396 8.51 -20.51 3.14
CA VAL A 396 8.81 -21.89 2.71
C VAL A 396 9.62 -21.91 1.40
N TRP A 397 9.39 -20.92 0.54
CA TRP A 397 10.03 -20.79 -0.77
C TRP A 397 11.36 -20.02 -0.73
N SER A 398 11.70 -19.38 0.39
CA SER A 398 12.98 -18.68 0.55
C SER A 398 14.18 -19.63 0.64
N ALA A 399 13.94 -20.92 0.78
CA ALA A 399 14.97 -21.98 0.78
C ALA A 399 15.36 -22.44 -0.63
N ASP A 400 14.63 -22.01 -1.69
CA ASP A 400 14.90 -22.44 -3.06
C ASP A 400 16.14 -21.74 -3.64
N PRO A 401 17.16 -22.49 -4.10
CA PRO A 401 18.36 -21.94 -4.77
C PRO A 401 18.04 -21.10 -6.00
N ILE A 402 16.92 -21.37 -6.68
CA ILE A 402 16.48 -20.63 -7.86
C ILE A 402 16.06 -19.20 -7.49
N LEU A 403 15.39 -19.00 -6.34
CA LEU A 403 15.04 -17.68 -5.83
C LEU A 403 16.25 -16.93 -5.23
N ARG A 404 17.23 -17.66 -4.67
CA ARG A 404 18.52 -17.08 -4.21
C ARG A 404 19.35 -16.53 -5.37
N SER A 405 19.33 -17.15 -6.52
CA SER A 405 20.06 -16.67 -7.72
C SER A 405 19.47 -15.40 -8.31
N THR A 406 18.29 -14.95 -7.83
CA THR A 406 17.60 -13.73 -8.30
C THR A 406 18.03 -12.45 -7.58
N GLY A 407 19.11 -12.45 -6.80
CA GLY A 407 19.69 -11.24 -6.19
C GLY A 407 19.12 -10.88 -4.81
N LEU A 408 18.24 -11.70 -4.22
CA LEU A 408 17.67 -11.44 -2.90
C LEU A 408 18.74 -11.39 -1.77
N GLU A 409 19.80 -12.20 -1.88
CA GLU A 409 20.86 -12.22 -0.86
C GLU A 409 21.70 -10.91 -0.82
N GLN A 410 21.90 -10.24 -1.92
CA GLN A 410 22.67 -8.99 -1.95
C GLN A 410 21.94 -7.85 -1.25
N PHE A 411 20.61 -7.91 -1.17
CA PHE A 411 19.78 -6.88 -0.52
C PHE A 411 19.63 -7.06 0.98
N ILE A 412 19.60 -8.30 1.48
CA ILE A 412 19.50 -8.60 2.92
C ILE A 412 20.80 -8.15 3.64
N VAL A 413 21.95 -8.29 2.98
CA VAL A 413 23.25 -7.86 3.53
C VAL A 413 23.37 -6.33 3.58
N GLN A 414 22.83 -5.61 2.60
CA GLN A 414 22.85 -4.13 2.62
C GLN A 414 21.87 -3.52 3.64
N SER A 415 20.76 -4.19 3.97
CA SER A 415 19.85 -3.69 5.02
C SER A 415 20.40 -3.84 6.43
N LYS A 416 21.34 -4.75 6.67
CA LYS A 416 22.02 -4.94 7.95
C LYS A 416 23.15 -3.93 8.21
N SER A 417 23.61 -3.21 7.21
CA SER A 417 24.67 -2.21 7.35
C SER A 417 24.15 -0.77 7.59
N CYS A 418 22.83 -0.58 7.68
CA CYS A 418 22.19 0.71 7.99
C CYS A 418 21.34 0.64 9.28
N GLN A 419 21.87 -0.03 10.33
CA GLN A 419 21.34 0.10 11.69
C GLN A 419 21.96 1.26 12.42
#